data_e2406bae6488751f68ba410d7f93d422
#
_entry.id   e2406bae6488751f68ba410d7f93d422
#
_cell.length_a   1.000
_cell.length_b   1.000
_cell.length_c   1.000
_cell.angle_alpha   90.00
_cell.angle_beta   90.00
_cell.angle_gamma   90.00
#
_symmetry.space_group_name_H-M   'P 1'
#
loop_
_entity.id
_entity.type
_entity.pdbx_description
1 polymer ?
#
loop_
_entity_poly.entity_id
_entity_poly.type
_entity_poly.pdbx_seq_one_letter_code
_entity_poly.pdbx_strand_id
1 'polypeptide(L)'
;MRKQMIGYIAGLALFLLSGCDSFLTQLSENNTTVANHFRSEADVEAAVYGMHAQFREVMGSFTQDYRDRGLLLDNFGLARWREANEHNLSGYTATAVEFSWMYEYKAVSAANLVIGNLYRAGLPEERYRFYMGQALCIRACLYFQIIRLWGDAPLVLEYEDISEKGRTPWREIAGHIVADLLLAAEYLPPADQLKDPEGKPLTARQIPGRGTAYAILAGVYAWIAGYGQEPEYYALGIEAAGKVIGDPNYRLVASPEEVCTEVLPGNSEEGIFEVCYDDSRGEYKDFGSYIGGTVEKWPVLKGTTPASRRKFFIRNETVERLYTPEDLRLQAYFADFFRMKEEPVSVTQGAAYVRMWREVEYYSGGIYDGTPRTLLANDILIRLPDILLLRAEMKAATGDREGAVADLDVVRRRAGVAGYSEAEGDLRRAIQLERDRELLFQTGVRYFDYMRNHTYNLLKGGFRDLTEADVAAGALFLPVSLDAMNNNPKVKQTAYWVGKF
;
A
#
# COMPACT_ATOMS: atom_id res chain seq x y z
N MET A 1 32.86 -71.42 -21.30
CA MET A 1 33.05 -70.26 -20.44
C MET A 1 32.50 -68.94 -21.01
N ARG A 2 32.68 -68.58 -22.28
CA ARG A 2 32.18 -67.31 -22.86
C ARG A 2 30.67 -67.14 -22.88
N LYS A 3 29.91 -68.21 -23.13
CA LYS A 3 28.42 -68.19 -23.14
C LYS A 3 27.75 -68.05 -21.74
N GLN A 4 28.41 -68.58 -20.73
CA GLN A 4 27.93 -68.48 -19.34
C GLN A 4 28.17 -67.09 -18.74
N MET A 5 29.28 -66.44 -19.13
CA MET A 5 29.60 -65.07 -18.71
C MET A 5 28.67 -64.01 -19.29
N ILE A 6 28.16 -64.23 -20.53
CA ILE A 6 27.15 -63.35 -21.17
C ILE A 6 25.80 -63.47 -20.45
N GLY A 7 25.42 -64.67 -19.96
CA GLY A 7 24.19 -64.87 -19.18
C GLY A 7 24.21 -64.11 -17.83
N TYR A 8 25.35 -64.08 -17.15
CA TYR A 8 25.48 -63.38 -15.87
C TYR A 8 25.51 -61.88 -16.05
N ILE A 9 26.12 -61.37 -17.14
CA ILE A 9 26.12 -59.92 -17.44
C ILE A 9 24.71 -59.45 -17.85
N ALA A 10 23.97 -60.23 -18.64
CA ALA A 10 22.59 -59.91 -19.00
C ALA A 10 21.65 -59.98 -17.78
N GLY A 11 21.83 -60.93 -16.85
CA GLY A 11 21.08 -60.99 -15.62
C GLY A 11 21.37 -59.84 -14.66
N LEU A 12 22.60 -59.39 -14.57
CA LEU A 12 23.03 -58.24 -13.74
C LEU A 12 22.50 -56.93 -14.33
N ALA A 13 22.46 -56.80 -15.67
CA ALA A 13 21.90 -55.63 -16.35
C ALA A 13 20.39 -55.51 -16.21
N LEU A 14 19.66 -56.64 -16.15
CA LEU A 14 18.22 -56.62 -15.89
C LEU A 14 17.87 -56.29 -14.42
N PHE A 15 18.76 -56.63 -13.47
CA PHE A 15 18.56 -56.23 -12.07
C PHE A 15 18.84 -54.77 -11.79
N LEU A 16 19.64 -54.13 -12.64
CA LEU A 16 19.94 -52.66 -12.54
C LEU A 16 18.88 -51.80 -13.20
N LEU A 17 17.94 -52.36 -13.97
CA LEU A 17 16.82 -51.66 -14.59
C LEU A 17 15.53 -51.71 -13.77
N SER A 18 15.46 -52.54 -12.71
CA SER A 18 14.39 -52.48 -11.70
C SER A 18 14.74 -51.49 -10.58
N GLY A 19 15.37 -50.40 -10.91
CA GLY A 19 15.63 -49.28 -10.01
C GLY A 19 14.30 -48.65 -9.57
N CYS A 20 14.08 -48.68 -8.30
CA CYS A 20 12.91 -48.24 -7.57
C CYS A 20 12.39 -46.88 -8.05
N ASP A 21 11.33 -46.88 -8.83
CA ASP A 21 10.48 -45.69 -9.07
C ASP A 21 10.00 -45.09 -7.72
N SER A 22 9.84 -45.94 -6.71
CA SER A 22 9.47 -45.52 -5.36
C SER A 22 10.58 -44.75 -4.59
N PHE A 23 11.86 -44.89 -5.01
CA PHE A 23 12.95 -44.12 -4.38
C PHE A 23 13.08 -42.71 -4.96
N LEU A 24 12.67 -42.52 -6.20
CA LEU A 24 12.63 -41.20 -6.85
C LEU A 24 11.32 -40.43 -6.56
N THR A 25 10.30 -41.13 -6.08
CA THR A 25 9.01 -40.57 -5.68
C THR A 25 8.85 -40.48 -4.17
N GLN A 26 9.88 -40.71 -3.38
CA GLN A 26 9.82 -40.51 -1.95
C GLN A 26 9.70 -39.01 -1.67
N LEU A 27 8.44 -38.59 -1.52
CA LEU A 27 8.13 -37.29 -0.96
C LEU A 27 8.89 -37.20 0.37
N SER A 28 9.78 -36.23 0.50
CA SER A 28 10.51 -36.02 1.74
C SER A 28 9.51 -35.65 2.83
N GLU A 29 9.10 -36.62 3.64
CA GLU A 29 8.17 -36.40 4.75
C GLU A 29 8.74 -35.41 5.78
N ASN A 30 10.05 -35.22 5.80
CA ASN A 30 10.75 -34.35 6.73
C ASN A 30 11.05 -32.95 6.18
N ASN A 31 10.88 -32.69 4.87
CA ASN A 31 11.03 -31.39 4.28
C ASN A 31 9.65 -30.84 3.89
N THR A 32 9.30 -29.69 4.41
CA THR A 32 8.06 -29.00 4.04
C THR A 32 8.14 -28.61 2.56
N THR A 33 7.38 -29.32 1.73
CA THR A 33 7.18 -29.00 0.32
C THR A 33 5.77 -28.47 0.13
N VAL A 34 5.51 -27.72 -0.94
CA VAL A 34 4.14 -27.26 -1.26
C VAL A 34 3.14 -28.41 -1.29
N ALA A 35 3.58 -29.58 -1.79
CA ALA A 35 2.73 -30.78 -1.89
C ALA A 35 2.29 -31.38 -0.53
N ASN A 36 3.05 -31.15 0.54
CA ASN A 36 2.77 -31.67 1.88
C ASN A 36 2.47 -30.60 2.94
N HIS A 37 2.38 -29.33 2.55
CA HIS A 37 2.17 -28.23 3.49
C HIS A 37 0.69 -27.92 3.76
N PHE A 38 -0.21 -28.06 2.81
CA PHE A 38 -1.64 -27.73 2.97
C PHE A 38 -2.47 -28.98 3.36
N ARG A 39 -2.26 -29.54 4.56
CA ARG A 39 -2.96 -30.73 5.06
C ARG A 39 -3.94 -30.45 6.19
N SER A 40 -3.84 -29.30 6.81
CA SER A 40 -4.63 -28.91 7.99
C SER A 40 -4.91 -27.42 7.97
N GLU A 41 -5.82 -26.95 8.81
CA GLU A 41 -6.08 -25.53 9.00
C GLU A 41 -4.84 -24.79 9.54
N ALA A 42 -4.06 -25.41 10.42
CA ALA A 42 -2.83 -24.82 10.94
C ALA A 42 -1.78 -24.57 9.82
N ASP A 43 -1.68 -25.48 8.84
CA ASP A 43 -0.80 -25.27 7.67
C ASP A 43 -1.28 -24.08 6.83
N VAL A 44 -2.59 -23.97 6.64
CA VAL A 44 -3.19 -22.84 5.92
C VAL A 44 -2.92 -21.53 6.64
N GLU A 45 -3.11 -21.48 7.97
CA GLU A 45 -2.81 -20.29 8.76
C GLU A 45 -1.35 -19.87 8.64
N ALA A 46 -0.42 -20.83 8.74
CA ALA A 46 1.00 -20.54 8.56
C ALA A 46 1.30 -19.91 7.18
N ALA A 47 0.67 -20.43 6.11
CA ALA A 47 0.81 -19.85 4.76
C ALA A 47 0.18 -18.46 4.66
N VAL A 48 -0.99 -18.25 5.25
CA VAL A 48 -1.69 -16.95 5.29
C VAL A 48 -0.89 -15.94 6.11
N TYR A 49 -0.32 -16.31 7.26
CA TYR A 49 0.58 -15.43 8.01
C TYR A 49 1.83 -15.08 7.20
N GLY A 50 2.40 -16.06 6.48
CA GLY A 50 3.51 -15.80 5.56
C GLY A 50 3.14 -14.80 4.45
N MET A 51 1.95 -14.91 3.87
CA MET A 51 1.42 -13.96 2.89
C MET A 51 1.28 -12.55 3.50
N HIS A 52 0.70 -12.44 4.70
CA HIS A 52 0.58 -11.15 5.39
C HIS A 52 1.94 -10.54 5.76
N ALA A 53 2.94 -11.36 6.11
CA ALA A 53 4.29 -10.90 6.36
C ALA A 53 4.94 -10.33 5.09
N GLN A 54 4.79 -11.00 3.94
CA GLN A 54 5.27 -10.47 2.65
C GLN A 54 4.51 -9.19 2.25
N PHE A 55 3.22 -9.12 2.47
CA PHE A 55 2.43 -7.92 2.25
C PHE A 55 2.92 -6.74 3.11
N ARG A 56 3.22 -6.98 4.39
CA ARG A 56 3.82 -5.96 5.27
C ARG A 56 5.20 -5.52 4.78
N GLU A 57 6.05 -6.45 4.31
CA GLU A 57 7.35 -6.12 3.73
C GLU A 57 7.20 -5.17 2.53
N VAL A 58 6.24 -5.43 1.64
CA VAL A 58 5.93 -4.54 0.50
C VAL A 58 5.46 -3.19 0.99
N MET A 59 4.49 -3.14 1.91
CA MET A 59 3.88 -1.89 2.35
C MET A 59 4.81 -1.06 3.26
N GLY A 60 5.75 -1.69 3.95
CA GLY A 60 6.79 -1.05 4.77
C GLY A 60 8.08 -0.74 4.01
N SER A 61 8.21 -1.20 2.76
CA SER A 61 9.42 -1.04 1.96
C SER A 61 9.55 0.36 1.35
N PHE A 62 10.70 0.59 0.69
CA PHE A 62 11.00 1.83 -0.02
C PHE A 62 10.01 2.20 -1.13
N THR A 63 9.21 1.26 -1.64
CA THR A 63 8.12 1.57 -2.56
C THR A 63 7.06 2.47 -1.95
N GLN A 64 6.97 2.56 -0.64
CA GLN A 64 6.16 3.57 0.03
C GLN A 64 6.66 5.00 -0.21
N ASP A 65 7.96 5.19 -0.37
CA ASP A 65 8.54 6.50 -0.65
C ASP A 65 8.06 7.06 -2.01
N TYR A 66 7.57 6.22 -2.93
CA TYR A 66 6.93 6.65 -4.18
C TYR A 66 5.57 7.28 -4.01
N ARG A 67 4.88 6.94 -2.94
CA ARG A 67 3.62 7.59 -2.60
C ARG A 67 3.80 9.08 -2.44
N ASP A 68 5.05 9.47 -2.26
CA ASP A 68 5.47 10.85 -2.10
C ASP A 68 5.83 11.55 -3.41
N ARG A 69 5.69 10.89 -4.55
CA ARG A 69 5.87 11.56 -5.84
C ARG A 69 4.95 12.77 -5.94
N GLY A 70 5.53 13.91 -6.18
CA GLY A 70 4.78 15.15 -6.30
C GLY A 70 4.32 15.80 -5.02
N LEU A 71 4.98 15.45 -3.91
CA LEU A 71 4.61 15.85 -2.58
C LEU A 71 4.63 17.33 -2.27
N LEU A 72 3.88 17.57 -1.18
CA LEU A 72 4.01 18.74 -0.33
C LEU A 72 5.32 18.75 0.47
N LEU A 73 6.03 17.61 0.52
CA LEU A 73 7.26 17.43 1.29
C LEU A 73 8.51 17.82 0.50
N ASP A 74 9.46 18.36 1.22
CA ASP A 74 10.83 18.50 0.78
C ASP A 74 11.68 17.39 1.41
N ASN A 75 12.60 16.81 0.63
CA ASN A 75 13.43 15.71 1.05
C ASN A 75 14.90 16.10 1.03
N PHE A 76 15.61 15.90 2.14
CA PHE A 76 17.01 16.24 2.27
C PHE A 76 17.99 15.21 1.72
N GLY A 77 17.56 13.97 1.51
CA GLY A 77 18.53 12.90 1.48
C GLY A 77 18.51 11.94 0.30
N LEU A 78 17.45 11.87 -0.48
CA LEU A 78 17.33 10.84 -1.51
C LEU A 78 17.33 11.46 -2.91
N ALA A 79 18.54 11.61 -3.45
CA ALA A 79 18.74 12.15 -4.81
C ALA A 79 17.87 11.41 -5.85
N ARG A 80 17.69 10.11 -5.69
CA ARG A 80 16.91 9.25 -6.59
C ARG A 80 15.45 9.66 -6.71
N TRP A 81 14.81 10.03 -5.60
CA TRP A 81 13.41 10.47 -5.60
C TRP A 81 13.25 11.84 -6.27
N ARG A 82 14.20 12.73 -5.99
CA ARG A 82 14.24 14.00 -6.68
C ARG A 82 14.40 13.80 -8.19
N GLU A 83 15.34 12.94 -8.60
CA GLU A 83 15.56 12.61 -10.01
C GLU A 83 14.29 12.02 -10.65
N ALA A 84 13.58 11.11 -9.97
CA ALA A 84 12.33 10.55 -10.47
C ALA A 84 11.22 11.60 -10.59
N ASN A 85 11.13 12.53 -9.64
CA ASN A 85 10.15 13.61 -9.65
C ASN A 85 10.50 14.72 -10.67
N GLU A 86 11.76 14.92 -10.94
CA GLU A 86 12.26 15.83 -11.97
C GLU A 86 12.30 15.18 -13.37
N HIS A 87 11.92 13.91 -13.50
CA HIS A 87 11.98 13.11 -14.74
C HIS A 87 13.38 13.08 -15.39
N ASN A 88 14.42 13.16 -14.57
CA ASN A 88 15.82 13.19 -14.97
C ASN A 88 16.63 12.18 -14.19
N LEU A 89 16.59 10.91 -14.63
CA LEU A 89 17.26 9.80 -13.97
C LEU A 89 18.73 9.72 -14.37
N SER A 90 19.62 9.55 -13.38
CA SER A 90 21.00 9.12 -13.62
C SER A 90 21.05 7.62 -13.94
N GLY A 91 22.12 7.17 -14.61
CA GLY A 91 22.34 5.74 -14.85
C GLY A 91 22.43 4.91 -13.58
N TYR A 92 22.87 5.50 -12.46
CA TYR A 92 22.87 4.88 -11.14
C TYR A 92 21.43 4.68 -10.61
N THR A 93 20.56 5.65 -10.82
CA THR A 93 19.17 5.58 -10.37
C THR A 93 18.39 4.48 -11.10
N ALA A 94 18.72 4.23 -12.38
CA ALA A 94 18.06 3.19 -13.18
C ALA A 94 18.26 1.76 -12.64
N THR A 95 19.32 1.53 -11.87
CA THR A 95 19.60 0.24 -11.21
C THR A 95 19.11 0.19 -9.77
N ALA A 96 18.45 1.26 -9.30
CA ALA A 96 18.00 1.35 -7.93
C ALA A 96 16.91 0.32 -7.64
N VAL A 97 17.07 -0.38 -6.52
CA VAL A 97 16.13 -1.41 -6.07
C VAL A 97 14.74 -0.85 -5.80
N GLU A 98 14.66 0.44 -5.53
CA GLU A 98 13.42 1.19 -5.32
C GLU A 98 12.50 1.21 -6.55
N PHE A 99 13.03 0.97 -7.75
CA PHE A 99 12.24 0.85 -8.99
C PHE A 99 11.91 -0.61 -9.34
N SER A 100 12.33 -1.53 -8.50
CA SER A 100 12.04 -2.95 -8.68
C SER A 100 10.67 -3.30 -8.12
N TRP A 101 9.89 -4.02 -8.88
CA TRP A 101 8.63 -4.65 -8.43
C TRP A 101 8.84 -6.03 -7.79
N MET A 102 10.08 -6.38 -7.46
CA MET A 102 10.44 -7.70 -6.94
C MET A 102 9.68 -8.04 -5.65
N TYR A 103 9.53 -7.08 -4.74
CA TYR A 103 8.84 -7.31 -3.49
C TYR A 103 7.34 -7.51 -3.70
N GLU A 104 6.73 -6.74 -4.60
CA GLU A 104 5.34 -6.90 -4.99
C GLU A 104 5.08 -8.31 -5.54
N TYR A 105 5.92 -8.79 -6.46
CA TYR A 105 5.76 -10.14 -7.03
C TYR A 105 6.07 -11.26 -6.04
N LYS A 106 6.95 -11.07 -5.07
CA LYS A 106 7.10 -12.00 -3.95
C LYS A 106 5.80 -12.14 -3.15
N ALA A 107 5.15 -11.02 -2.83
CA ALA A 107 3.89 -11.02 -2.09
C ALA A 107 2.73 -11.57 -2.96
N VAL A 108 2.68 -11.26 -4.25
CA VAL A 108 1.75 -11.87 -5.22
C VAL A 108 1.93 -13.38 -5.27
N SER A 109 3.18 -13.88 -5.30
CA SER A 109 3.47 -15.31 -5.28
C SER A 109 2.98 -15.98 -3.99
N ALA A 110 3.13 -15.32 -2.85
CA ALA A 110 2.61 -15.82 -1.57
C ALA A 110 1.07 -15.90 -1.57
N ALA A 111 0.39 -14.91 -2.14
CA ALA A 111 -1.07 -14.96 -2.30
C ALA A 111 -1.51 -16.07 -3.27
N ASN A 112 -0.82 -16.20 -4.41
CA ASN A 112 -1.08 -17.28 -5.38
C ASN A 112 -0.84 -18.68 -4.79
N LEU A 113 0.16 -18.82 -3.89
CA LEU A 113 0.41 -20.07 -3.17
C LEU A 113 -0.81 -20.48 -2.33
N VAL A 114 -1.38 -19.54 -1.56
CA VAL A 114 -2.59 -19.80 -0.78
C VAL A 114 -3.76 -20.13 -1.69
N ILE A 115 -4.05 -19.29 -2.68
CA ILE A 115 -5.18 -19.46 -3.62
C ILE A 115 -5.13 -20.82 -4.31
N GLY A 116 -3.96 -21.21 -4.83
CA GLY A 116 -3.80 -22.42 -5.61
C GLY A 116 -3.79 -23.71 -4.80
N ASN A 117 -3.57 -23.67 -3.47
CA ASN A 117 -3.39 -24.87 -2.66
C ASN A 117 -4.40 -25.03 -1.52
N LEU A 118 -5.17 -23.99 -1.21
CA LEU A 118 -6.12 -24.00 -0.07
C LEU A 118 -7.10 -25.18 -0.09
N TYR A 119 -7.55 -25.61 -1.27
CA TYR A 119 -8.48 -26.73 -1.45
C TYR A 119 -7.97 -28.06 -0.87
N ARG A 120 -6.64 -28.22 -0.74
CA ARG A 120 -5.99 -29.44 -0.27
C ARG A 120 -6.21 -29.70 1.23
N ALA A 121 -6.44 -28.63 1.99
CA ALA A 121 -6.65 -28.75 3.44
C ALA A 121 -8.03 -29.31 3.83
N GLY A 122 -8.97 -29.41 2.89
CA GLY A 122 -10.30 -29.97 3.13
C GLY A 122 -11.09 -29.22 4.20
N LEU A 123 -10.93 -27.90 4.28
CA LEU A 123 -11.55 -27.07 5.30
C LEU A 123 -13.08 -27.01 5.16
N PRO A 124 -13.80 -26.75 6.27
CA PRO A 124 -15.20 -26.33 6.20
C PRO A 124 -15.35 -25.11 5.30
N GLU A 125 -16.48 -25.01 4.57
CA GLU A 125 -16.74 -23.96 3.58
C GLU A 125 -16.53 -22.54 4.12
N GLU A 126 -16.97 -22.26 5.34
CA GLU A 126 -16.79 -20.96 5.98
C GLU A 126 -15.30 -20.60 6.15
N ARG A 127 -14.48 -21.54 6.60
CA ARG A 127 -13.04 -21.33 6.77
C ARG A 127 -12.32 -21.24 5.44
N TYR A 128 -12.69 -22.09 4.47
CA TYR A 128 -12.18 -22.01 3.11
C TYR A 128 -12.42 -20.62 2.51
N ARG A 129 -13.67 -20.12 2.58
CA ARG A 129 -14.04 -18.79 2.07
C ARG A 129 -13.26 -17.68 2.78
N PHE A 130 -13.10 -17.78 4.09
CA PHE A 130 -12.38 -16.78 4.88
C PHE A 130 -10.91 -16.64 4.44
N TYR A 131 -10.17 -17.75 4.30
CA TYR A 131 -8.78 -17.70 3.87
C TYR A 131 -8.64 -17.34 2.38
N MET A 132 -9.51 -17.86 1.54
CA MET A 132 -9.55 -17.53 0.13
C MET A 132 -9.83 -16.03 -0.08
N GLY A 133 -10.81 -15.48 0.62
CA GLY A 133 -11.14 -14.06 0.55
C GLY A 133 -9.99 -13.15 0.98
N GLN A 134 -9.22 -13.53 2.01
CA GLN A 134 -8.02 -12.80 2.40
C GLN A 134 -6.98 -12.81 1.28
N ALA A 135 -6.66 -13.97 0.71
CA ALA A 135 -5.64 -14.10 -0.32
C ALA A 135 -6.00 -13.33 -1.60
N LEU A 136 -7.27 -13.40 -2.02
CA LEU A 136 -7.79 -12.63 -3.16
C LEU A 136 -7.71 -11.13 -2.90
N CYS A 137 -8.10 -10.67 -1.71
CA CYS A 137 -8.06 -9.25 -1.33
C CYS A 137 -6.61 -8.72 -1.31
N ILE A 138 -5.66 -9.48 -0.75
CA ILE A 138 -4.24 -9.12 -0.73
C ILE A 138 -3.66 -9.10 -2.15
N ARG A 139 -3.93 -10.11 -2.98
CA ARG A 139 -3.46 -10.13 -4.38
C ARG A 139 -3.99 -8.95 -5.17
N ALA A 140 -5.27 -8.64 -5.02
CA ALA A 140 -5.91 -7.49 -5.66
C ALA A 140 -5.28 -6.16 -5.22
N CYS A 141 -5.02 -5.99 -3.92
CA CYS A 141 -4.35 -4.80 -3.39
C CYS A 141 -2.95 -4.62 -3.98
N LEU A 142 -2.17 -5.70 -4.07
CA LEU A 142 -0.82 -5.70 -4.64
C LEU A 142 -0.85 -5.34 -6.14
N TYR A 143 -1.73 -5.96 -6.92
CA TYR A 143 -1.86 -5.60 -8.34
C TYR A 143 -2.37 -4.18 -8.53
N PHE A 144 -3.26 -3.69 -7.68
CA PHE A 144 -3.70 -2.30 -7.72
C PHE A 144 -2.54 -1.32 -7.44
N GLN A 145 -1.62 -1.66 -6.55
CA GLN A 145 -0.39 -0.90 -6.36
C GLN A 145 0.50 -0.96 -7.62
N ILE A 146 0.73 -2.16 -8.17
CA ILE A 146 1.57 -2.38 -9.35
C ILE A 146 1.09 -1.55 -10.54
N ILE A 147 -0.20 -1.60 -10.87
CA ILE A 147 -0.73 -0.86 -12.04
C ILE A 147 -0.71 0.66 -11.85
N ARG A 148 -0.79 1.15 -10.62
CA ARG A 148 -0.68 2.58 -10.34
C ARG A 148 0.77 3.08 -10.39
N LEU A 149 1.74 2.23 -10.04
CA LEU A 149 3.16 2.58 -10.02
C LEU A 149 3.82 2.40 -11.40
N TRP A 150 3.57 1.32 -12.10
CA TRP A 150 4.26 0.98 -13.35
C TRP A 150 3.35 0.89 -14.58
N GLY A 151 2.05 1.01 -14.41
CA GLY A 151 1.08 0.80 -15.48
C GLY A 151 0.99 -0.67 -15.88
N ASP A 152 1.28 -0.97 -17.14
CA ASP A 152 1.33 -2.34 -17.62
C ASP A 152 2.41 -3.14 -16.87
N ALA A 153 2.11 -4.41 -16.55
CA ALA A 153 2.99 -5.26 -15.75
C ALA A 153 2.74 -6.75 -16.07
N PRO A 154 3.66 -7.66 -15.74
CA PRO A 154 3.40 -9.10 -15.89
C PRO A 154 2.21 -9.55 -15.04
N LEU A 155 1.27 -10.28 -15.64
CA LEU A 155 0.15 -10.87 -14.91
C LEU A 155 0.46 -12.33 -14.58
N VAL A 156 0.63 -12.61 -13.28
CA VAL A 156 0.95 -13.95 -12.73
C VAL A 156 -0.16 -14.32 -11.74
N LEU A 157 -1.01 -15.27 -12.11
CA LEU A 157 -2.16 -15.69 -11.32
C LEU A 157 -1.98 -17.05 -10.63
N GLU A 158 -0.96 -17.81 -11.04
CA GLU A 158 -0.67 -19.14 -10.53
C GLU A 158 0.70 -19.19 -9.88
N TYR A 159 0.81 -19.86 -8.73
CA TYR A 159 2.05 -19.98 -7.96
C TYR A 159 3.16 -20.72 -8.74
N GLU A 160 2.80 -21.76 -9.49
CA GLU A 160 3.76 -22.61 -10.21
C GLU A 160 4.15 -22.04 -11.59
N ASP A 161 3.54 -20.95 -12.03
CA ASP A 161 3.83 -20.34 -13.32
C ASP A 161 5.10 -19.47 -13.25
N ILE A 162 6.22 -20.10 -13.59
CA ILE A 162 7.54 -19.46 -13.70
C ILE A 162 7.86 -19.02 -15.14
N SER A 163 6.88 -19.05 -16.05
CA SER A 163 7.10 -18.67 -17.43
C SER A 163 7.40 -17.17 -17.56
N GLU A 164 8.33 -16.83 -18.45
CA GLU A 164 8.57 -15.44 -18.80
C GLU A 164 7.32 -14.82 -19.43
N LYS A 165 6.82 -13.74 -18.81
CA LYS A 165 5.65 -12.98 -19.26
C LYS A 165 6.04 -11.58 -19.68
N GLY A 166 5.50 -11.10 -20.79
CA GLY A 166 5.51 -9.68 -21.11
C GLY A 166 4.63 -8.86 -20.18
N ARG A 167 4.61 -7.57 -20.39
CA ARG A 167 3.71 -6.68 -19.65
C ARG A 167 2.30 -6.77 -20.23
N THR A 168 1.35 -7.15 -19.40
CA THR A 168 -0.08 -7.15 -19.69
C THR A 168 -0.62 -5.73 -19.53
N PRO A 169 -1.51 -5.24 -20.40
CA PRO A 169 -2.12 -3.92 -20.23
C PRO A 169 -2.79 -3.76 -18.87
N TRP A 170 -2.58 -2.62 -18.23
CA TRP A 170 -3.09 -2.35 -16.88
C TRP A 170 -4.63 -2.50 -16.78
N ARG A 171 -5.35 -2.22 -17.87
CA ARG A 171 -6.82 -2.40 -17.92
C ARG A 171 -7.24 -3.87 -17.78
N GLU A 172 -6.52 -4.77 -18.42
CA GLU A 172 -6.74 -6.20 -18.28
C GLU A 172 -6.45 -6.67 -16.85
N ILE A 173 -5.34 -6.20 -16.29
CA ILE A 173 -5.00 -6.47 -14.88
C ILE A 173 -6.10 -5.91 -13.95
N ALA A 174 -6.62 -4.72 -14.22
CA ALA A 174 -7.72 -4.12 -13.45
C ALA A 174 -8.98 -4.99 -13.49
N GLY A 175 -9.29 -5.63 -14.61
CA GLY A 175 -10.38 -6.62 -14.73
C GLY A 175 -10.20 -7.80 -13.76
N HIS A 176 -8.99 -8.33 -13.63
CA HIS A 176 -8.68 -9.40 -12.67
C HIS A 176 -8.74 -8.90 -11.23
N ILE A 177 -8.27 -7.69 -10.95
CA ILE A 177 -8.40 -7.07 -9.62
C ILE A 177 -9.88 -6.96 -9.21
N VAL A 178 -10.74 -6.50 -10.12
CA VAL A 178 -12.19 -6.39 -9.87
C VAL A 178 -12.80 -7.76 -9.58
N ALA A 179 -12.46 -8.79 -10.37
CA ALA A 179 -12.96 -10.15 -10.16
C ALA A 179 -12.53 -10.71 -8.79
N ASP A 180 -11.25 -10.56 -8.42
CA ASP A 180 -10.74 -10.98 -7.11
C ASP A 180 -11.48 -10.26 -5.97
N LEU A 181 -11.71 -8.96 -6.06
CA LEU A 181 -12.35 -8.18 -5.01
C LEU A 181 -13.85 -8.47 -4.88
N LEU A 182 -14.55 -8.71 -5.98
CA LEU A 182 -15.97 -9.10 -5.93
C LEU A 182 -16.11 -10.46 -5.23
N LEU A 183 -15.26 -11.42 -5.55
CA LEU A 183 -15.24 -12.73 -4.89
C LEU A 183 -14.80 -12.61 -3.43
N ALA A 184 -13.80 -11.80 -3.13
CA ALA A 184 -13.38 -11.52 -1.76
C ALA A 184 -14.52 -10.88 -0.93
N ALA A 185 -15.27 -9.93 -1.50
CA ALA A 185 -16.41 -9.31 -0.83
C ALA A 185 -17.56 -10.28 -0.57
N GLU A 186 -17.73 -11.29 -1.44
CA GLU A 186 -18.69 -12.39 -1.20
C GLU A 186 -18.23 -13.32 -0.07
N TYR A 187 -16.93 -13.65 -0.03
CA TYR A 187 -16.37 -14.65 0.87
C TYR A 187 -16.04 -14.13 2.26
N LEU A 188 -15.60 -12.87 2.37
CA LEU A 188 -15.19 -12.28 3.63
C LEU A 188 -16.41 -11.89 4.50
N PRO A 189 -16.39 -12.20 5.80
CA PRO A 189 -17.39 -11.70 6.73
C PRO A 189 -17.19 -10.20 7.02
N PRO A 190 -18.19 -9.53 7.64
CA PRO A 190 -18.01 -8.20 8.21
C PRO A 190 -16.88 -8.17 9.25
N ALA A 191 -16.33 -6.99 9.52
CA ALA A 191 -15.14 -6.83 10.37
C ALA A 191 -15.35 -7.33 11.82
N ASP A 192 -16.54 -7.19 12.37
CA ASP A 192 -16.91 -7.66 13.72
C ASP A 192 -17.14 -9.18 13.82
N GLN A 193 -17.16 -9.88 12.68
CA GLN A 193 -17.37 -11.33 12.62
C GLN A 193 -16.11 -12.11 12.24
N LEU A 194 -14.97 -11.42 12.11
CA LEU A 194 -13.68 -12.07 11.87
C LEU A 194 -13.24 -12.88 13.08
N LYS A 195 -12.88 -14.16 12.87
CA LYS A 195 -12.50 -15.09 13.95
C LYS A 195 -11.32 -15.95 13.55
N ASP A 196 -10.51 -16.29 14.55
CA ASP A 196 -9.50 -17.33 14.45
C ASP A 196 -10.13 -18.75 14.44
N PRO A 197 -9.35 -19.85 14.30
CA PRO A 197 -9.89 -21.21 14.33
C PRO A 197 -10.57 -21.59 15.65
N GLU A 198 -10.16 -21.00 16.76
CA GLU A 198 -10.72 -21.20 18.08
C GLU A 198 -12.00 -20.38 18.31
N GLY A 199 -12.40 -19.56 17.35
CA GLY A 199 -13.58 -18.70 17.42
C GLY A 199 -13.37 -17.39 18.17
N LYS A 200 -12.13 -17.02 18.50
CA LYS A 200 -11.79 -15.75 19.13
C LYS A 200 -11.84 -14.61 18.09
N PRO A 201 -12.41 -13.45 18.45
CA PRO A 201 -12.45 -12.30 17.55
C PRO A 201 -11.06 -11.84 17.09
N LEU A 202 -10.92 -11.58 15.78
CA LEU A 202 -9.75 -10.96 15.17
C LEU A 202 -10.03 -9.47 14.96
N THR A 203 -9.24 -8.62 15.61
CA THR A 203 -9.43 -7.16 15.58
C THR A 203 -8.39 -6.43 14.75
N ALA A 204 -7.33 -7.12 14.34
CA ALA A 204 -6.26 -6.53 13.53
C ALA A 204 -6.78 -6.10 12.15
N ARG A 205 -6.71 -4.81 11.83
CA ARG A 205 -7.16 -4.25 10.54
C ARG A 205 -6.28 -4.66 9.35
N GLN A 206 -5.21 -5.38 9.57
CA GLN A 206 -4.44 -6.04 8.50
C GLN A 206 -5.19 -7.25 7.92
N ILE A 207 -6.06 -7.88 8.69
CA ILE A 207 -6.89 -9.00 8.23
C ILE A 207 -8.10 -8.40 7.51
N PRO A 208 -8.20 -8.57 6.18
CA PRO A 208 -9.28 -7.95 5.43
C PRO A 208 -10.63 -8.56 5.77
N GLY A 209 -11.60 -7.71 6.01
CA GLY A 209 -13.02 -8.06 6.04
C GLY A 209 -13.72 -7.63 4.75
N ARG A 210 -15.04 -7.87 4.69
CA ARG A 210 -15.87 -7.49 3.54
C ARG A 210 -15.74 -6.00 3.19
N GLY A 211 -15.73 -5.13 4.18
CA GLY A 211 -15.58 -3.69 4.00
C GLY A 211 -14.24 -3.31 3.36
N THR A 212 -13.14 -4.04 3.69
CA THR A 212 -11.84 -3.85 3.06
C THR A 212 -11.89 -4.14 1.56
N ALA A 213 -12.53 -5.24 1.15
CA ALA A 213 -12.68 -5.58 -0.26
C ALA A 213 -13.48 -4.50 -1.02
N TYR A 214 -14.57 -4.00 -0.46
CA TYR A 214 -15.34 -2.90 -1.06
C TYR A 214 -14.57 -1.57 -1.09
N ALA A 215 -13.76 -1.28 -0.09
CA ALA A 215 -12.96 -0.05 -0.05
C ALA A 215 -11.88 -0.04 -1.17
N ILE A 216 -11.19 -1.16 -1.36
CA ILE A 216 -10.23 -1.30 -2.45
C ILE A 216 -10.95 -1.26 -3.80
N LEU A 217 -12.09 -1.94 -3.93
CA LEU A 217 -12.91 -1.96 -5.15
C LEU A 217 -13.38 -0.56 -5.55
N ALA A 218 -13.80 0.27 -4.60
CA ALA A 218 -14.14 1.67 -4.84
C ALA A 218 -12.94 2.45 -5.42
N GLY A 219 -11.74 2.21 -4.88
CA GLY A 219 -10.49 2.80 -5.39
C GLY A 219 -10.16 2.35 -6.82
N VAL A 220 -10.36 1.07 -7.12
CA VAL A 220 -10.12 0.49 -8.46
C VAL A 220 -11.11 1.08 -9.48
N TYR A 221 -12.40 1.13 -9.16
CA TYR A 221 -13.41 1.72 -10.04
C TYR A 221 -13.15 3.23 -10.27
N ALA A 222 -12.78 3.96 -9.21
CA ALA A 222 -12.39 5.37 -9.36
C ALA A 222 -11.16 5.54 -10.26
N TRP A 223 -10.18 4.61 -10.18
CA TRP A 223 -9.01 4.60 -11.06
C TRP A 223 -9.37 4.35 -12.51
N ILE A 224 -10.19 3.33 -12.80
CA ILE A 224 -10.65 3.02 -14.16
C ILE A 224 -11.45 4.20 -14.71
N ALA A 225 -12.37 4.76 -13.92
CA ALA A 225 -13.23 5.87 -14.33
C ALA A 225 -12.44 7.16 -14.59
N GLY A 226 -11.54 7.54 -13.67
CA GLY A 226 -10.80 8.80 -13.73
C GLY A 226 -9.56 8.68 -14.61
N TYR A 227 -8.56 7.91 -14.20
CA TYR A 227 -7.32 7.74 -14.96
C TYR A 227 -7.55 7.07 -16.32
N GLY A 228 -8.39 6.03 -16.34
CA GLY A 228 -8.76 5.29 -17.55
C GLY A 228 -9.70 6.05 -18.49
N GLN A 229 -10.35 7.12 -18.00
CA GLN A 229 -11.36 7.89 -18.74
C GLN A 229 -12.57 7.04 -19.18
N GLU A 230 -13.01 6.13 -18.33
CA GLU A 230 -14.16 5.25 -18.51
C GLU A 230 -15.26 5.61 -17.48
N PRO A 231 -16.00 6.73 -17.68
CA PRO A 231 -16.85 7.35 -16.65
C PRO A 231 -17.99 6.45 -16.15
N GLU A 232 -18.37 5.42 -16.89
CA GLU A 232 -19.39 4.45 -16.46
C GLU A 232 -18.99 3.71 -15.16
N TYR A 233 -17.71 3.59 -14.86
CA TYR A 233 -17.24 2.97 -13.63
C TYR A 233 -17.44 3.84 -12.37
N TYR A 234 -17.72 5.14 -12.51
CA TYR A 234 -18.03 5.98 -11.34
C TYR A 234 -19.24 5.48 -10.56
N ALA A 235 -20.31 5.05 -11.23
CA ALA A 235 -21.49 4.53 -10.56
C ALA A 235 -21.18 3.29 -9.71
N LEU A 236 -20.36 2.37 -10.23
CA LEU A 236 -19.91 1.19 -9.49
C LEU A 236 -19.02 1.56 -8.29
N GLY A 237 -18.16 2.55 -8.46
CA GLY A 237 -17.32 3.07 -7.38
C GLY A 237 -18.12 3.74 -6.26
N ILE A 238 -19.14 4.53 -6.61
CA ILE A 238 -20.07 5.14 -5.65
C ILE A 238 -20.82 4.07 -4.87
N GLU A 239 -21.29 3.01 -5.53
CA GLU A 239 -21.97 1.90 -4.87
C GLU A 239 -21.02 1.17 -3.89
N ALA A 240 -19.81 0.79 -4.34
CA ALA A 240 -18.82 0.12 -3.50
C ALA A 240 -18.44 0.96 -2.27
N ALA A 241 -18.18 2.27 -2.45
CA ALA A 241 -17.94 3.20 -1.36
C ALA A 241 -19.14 3.30 -0.41
N GLY A 242 -20.36 3.26 -0.96
CA GLY A 242 -21.60 3.25 -0.19
C GLY A 242 -21.74 2.05 0.74
N LYS A 243 -21.27 0.85 0.31
CA LYS A 243 -21.24 -0.36 1.15
C LYS A 243 -20.31 -0.20 2.37
N VAL A 244 -19.20 0.51 2.21
CA VAL A 244 -18.27 0.80 3.30
C VAL A 244 -18.81 1.84 4.26
N ILE A 245 -19.31 2.96 3.73
CA ILE A 245 -19.81 4.08 4.54
C ILE A 245 -21.09 3.69 5.31
N GLY A 246 -21.89 2.79 4.76
CA GLY A 246 -23.08 2.25 5.43
C GLY A 246 -22.79 1.08 6.39
N ASP A 247 -21.56 0.61 6.49
CA ASP A 247 -21.19 -0.49 7.39
C ASP A 247 -20.99 0.07 8.82
N PRO A 248 -21.75 -0.42 9.83
CA PRO A 248 -21.66 0.06 11.20
C PRO A 248 -20.31 -0.23 11.89
N ASN A 249 -19.48 -1.07 11.29
CA ASN A 249 -18.13 -1.38 11.78
C ASN A 249 -17.15 -0.23 11.56
N TYR A 250 -17.51 0.78 10.78
CA TYR A 250 -16.66 1.92 10.47
C TYR A 250 -17.31 3.23 10.84
N ARG A 251 -16.63 4.04 11.62
CA ARG A 251 -17.09 5.39 12.00
C ARG A 251 -15.93 6.35 12.14
N LEU A 252 -16.19 7.62 11.87
CA LEU A 252 -15.21 8.67 12.12
C LEU A 252 -15.02 8.86 13.64
N VAL A 253 -13.77 9.03 14.05
CA VAL A 253 -13.47 9.58 15.39
C VAL A 253 -13.93 11.04 15.46
N ALA A 254 -14.17 11.57 16.66
CA ALA A 254 -14.85 12.84 16.85
C ALA A 254 -13.99 14.06 16.47
N SER A 255 -12.65 13.94 16.50
CA SER A 255 -11.76 15.07 16.29
C SER A 255 -10.46 14.67 15.57
N PRO A 256 -9.73 15.64 14.99
CA PRO A 256 -8.37 15.39 14.48
C PRO A 256 -7.35 14.98 15.56
N GLU A 257 -7.60 15.34 16.83
CA GLU A 257 -6.79 14.89 17.96
C GLU A 257 -6.91 13.37 18.13
N GLU A 258 -8.14 12.84 18.07
CA GLU A 258 -8.40 11.39 18.14
C GLU A 258 -7.83 10.65 16.93
N VAL A 259 -7.71 11.29 15.75
CA VAL A 259 -6.94 10.68 14.64
C VAL A 259 -5.53 10.36 15.09
N CYS A 260 -4.88 11.28 15.81
CA CYS A 260 -3.49 11.10 16.27
C CYS A 260 -3.36 10.10 17.43
N THR A 261 -4.38 9.99 18.29
CA THR A 261 -4.31 9.21 19.54
C THR A 261 -5.00 7.85 19.46
N GLU A 262 -5.93 7.67 18.51
CA GLU A 262 -6.71 6.43 18.39
C GLU A 262 -6.55 5.77 17.02
N VAL A 263 -6.52 6.58 15.92
CA VAL A 263 -6.48 6.01 14.57
C VAL A 263 -5.05 5.62 14.19
N LEU A 264 -4.09 6.51 14.36
CA LEU A 264 -2.71 6.26 13.95
C LEU A 264 -1.99 5.18 14.76
N PRO A 265 -2.27 4.95 16.05
CA PRO A 265 -1.80 3.76 16.75
C PRO A 265 -2.28 2.45 16.11
N GLY A 266 -3.46 2.47 15.49
CA GLY A 266 -3.99 1.37 14.68
C GLY A 266 -5.16 0.63 15.28
N ASN A 267 -5.81 -0.17 14.44
CA ASN A 267 -6.95 -1.03 14.78
C ASN A 267 -8.19 -0.29 15.30
N SER A 268 -8.34 0.97 14.91
CA SER A 268 -9.48 1.81 15.29
C SER A 268 -10.74 1.49 14.49
N GLU A 269 -11.87 2.07 14.90
CA GLU A 269 -13.13 1.99 14.15
C GLU A 269 -13.13 2.88 12.89
N GLU A 270 -12.22 3.83 12.77
CA GLU A 270 -12.05 4.61 11.54
C GLU A 270 -11.15 3.89 10.52
N GLY A 271 -10.22 3.04 10.99
CA GLY A 271 -9.34 2.24 10.14
C GLY A 271 -10.09 1.12 9.42
N ILE A 272 -9.87 0.98 8.11
CA ILE A 272 -10.48 -0.06 7.27
C ILE A 272 -9.45 -1.12 6.88
N PHE A 273 -8.25 -0.68 6.50
CA PHE A 273 -7.16 -1.56 6.11
C PHE A 273 -5.83 -0.95 6.53
N GLU A 274 -5.00 -1.73 7.21
CA GLU A 274 -3.76 -1.28 7.82
C GLU A 274 -2.65 -2.31 7.65
N VAL A 275 -1.40 -1.87 7.76
CA VAL A 275 -0.27 -2.75 8.05
C VAL A 275 0.00 -2.66 9.54
N CYS A 276 -0.19 -3.78 10.23
CA CYS A 276 -0.01 -3.86 11.67
C CYS A 276 1.43 -4.24 12.02
N TYR A 277 1.94 -3.65 13.08
CA TYR A 277 3.24 -3.96 13.66
C TYR A 277 3.05 -4.44 15.10
N ASP A 278 3.80 -5.49 15.47
CA ASP A 278 3.78 -6.08 16.81
C ASP A 278 5.22 -6.11 17.35
N ASP A 279 5.55 -5.15 18.19
CA ASP A 279 6.89 -5.03 18.77
C ASP A 279 7.29 -6.26 19.61
N SER A 280 6.31 -6.95 20.22
CA SER A 280 6.56 -8.18 20.97
C SER A 280 7.13 -9.31 20.09
N ARG A 281 6.91 -9.23 18.78
CA ARG A 281 7.44 -10.15 17.75
C ARG A 281 8.65 -9.59 17.02
N GLY A 282 9.17 -8.43 17.44
CA GLY A 282 10.25 -7.74 16.75
C GLY A 282 9.82 -7.04 15.46
N GLU A 283 8.52 -6.83 15.28
CA GLU A 283 7.93 -6.12 14.16
C GLU A 283 7.70 -4.68 14.59
N TYR A 284 8.62 -3.79 14.25
CA TYR A 284 8.54 -2.40 14.67
C TYR A 284 8.93 -1.44 13.55
N LYS A 285 8.45 -0.23 13.70
CA LYS A 285 8.72 0.87 12.80
C LYS A 285 9.88 1.70 13.33
N ASP A 286 11.05 1.58 12.71
CA ASP A 286 12.19 2.36 13.13
C ASP A 286 12.07 3.85 12.72
N PHE A 287 12.89 4.70 13.36
CA PHE A 287 13.00 6.12 12.99
C PHE A 287 13.72 6.34 11.65
N GLY A 288 14.17 5.28 10.98
CA GLY A 288 14.68 5.29 9.62
C GLY A 288 13.59 5.16 8.56
N SER A 289 12.40 4.67 8.94
CA SER A 289 11.22 4.57 8.09
C SER A 289 10.74 5.94 7.60
N TYR A 290 9.82 5.93 6.63
CA TYR A 290 9.19 7.15 6.13
C TYR A 290 8.51 7.94 7.27
N ILE A 291 7.65 7.28 8.04
CA ILE A 291 6.95 7.90 9.17
C ILE A 291 7.96 8.38 10.21
N GLY A 292 8.88 7.54 10.65
CA GLY A 292 9.91 7.91 11.60
C GLY A 292 10.84 9.02 11.09
N GLY A 293 11.05 9.10 9.76
CA GLY A 293 11.80 10.19 9.14
C GLY A 293 11.05 11.50 9.06
N THR A 294 9.71 11.46 9.15
CA THR A 294 8.82 12.64 9.09
C THR A 294 8.55 13.24 10.46
N VAL A 295 8.47 12.38 11.48
CA VAL A 295 8.18 12.80 12.85
C VAL A 295 9.21 13.83 13.34
N GLU A 296 8.74 14.79 14.10
CA GLU A 296 9.56 15.84 14.68
C GLU A 296 10.71 15.26 15.51
N LYS A 297 11.82 15.98 15.47
CA LYS A 297 13.01 15.66 16.24
C LYS A 297 13.25 16.76 17.30
N TRP A 298 14.50 17.10 17.57
CA TRP A 298 14.85 18.20 18.45
C TRP A 298 14.26 19.53 17.93
N PRO A 299 13.77 20.45 18.79
CA PRO A 299 13.74 20.38 20.26
C PRO A 299 12.50 19.69 20.84
N VAL A 300 11.58 19.19 20.02
CA VAL A 300 10.26 18.73 20.47
C VAL A 300 10.32 17.29 20.97
N LEU A 301 10.97 16.40 20.25
CA LEU A 301 11.08 15.01 20.64
C LEU A 301 12.19 14.80 21.67
N LYS A 302 11.82 14.32 22.87
CA LYS A 302 12.77 13.97 23.92
C LYS A 302 13.80 12.96 23.43
N GLY A 303 15.04 13.06 23.94
CA GLY A 303 16.12 12.14 23.56
C GLY A 303 16.73 12.38 22.18
N THR A 304 16.35 13.46 21.48
CA THR A 304 16.97 13.89 20.24
C THR A 304 17.88 15.12 20.46
N THR A 305 18.76 15.39 19.50
CA THR A 305 19.72 16.49 19.56
C THR A 305 19.60 17.37 18.29
N PRO A 306 20.19 18.58 18.29
CA PRO A 306 20.25 19.43 17.08
C PRO A 306 20.86 18.74 15.86
N ALA A 307 21.68 17.72 16.06
CA ALA A 307 22.26 16.90 14.98
C ALA A 307 21.25 15.86 14.40
N SER A 308 20.18 15.56 15.16
CA SER A 308 19.11 14.66 14.70
C SER A 308 18.28 15.37 13.65
N ARG A 309 18.48 15.02 12.39
CA ARG A 309 17.79 15.64 11.26
C ARG A 309 16.61 14.80 10.83
N ARG A 310 15.51 15.47 10.44
CA ARG A 310 14.40 14.86 9.74
C ARG A 310 14.86 14.46 8.33
N LYS A 311 14.37 13.35 7.82
CA LYS A 311 14.58 12.95 6.43
C LYS A 311 13.59 13.65 5.51
N PHE A 312 12.34 13.75 5.96
CA PHE A 312 11.22 14.35 5.26
C PHE A 312 10.65 15.49 6.11
N PHE A 313 10.21 16.55 5.46
CA PHE A 313 9.65 17.70 6.17
C PHE A 313 8.69 18.48 5.28
N ILE A 314 7.75 19.17 5.89
CA ILE A 314 6.83 20.09 5.25
C ILE A 314 7.19 21.53 5.64
N ARG A 315 7.24 22.44 4.67
CA ARG A 315 7.55 23.85 4.93
C ARG A 315 6.38 24.56 5.59
N ASN A 316 6.72 25.55 6.42
CA ASN A 316 5.71 26.36 7.09
C ASN A 316 4.73 27.00 6.10
N GLU A 317 5.23 27.55 4.98
CA GLU A 317 4.38 28.14 3.94
C GLU A 317 3.41 27.12 3.30
N THR A 318 3.80 25.86 3.24
CA THR A 318 2.91 24.82 2.72
C THR A 318 1.80 24.50 3.72
N VAL A 319 2.12 24.48 5.02
CA VAL A 319 1.13 24.28 6.09
C VAL A 319 0.14 25.45 6.12
N GLU A 320 0.62 26.70 6.06
CA GLU A 320 -0.22 27.91 6.02
C GLU A 320 -1.16 27.96 4.79
N ARG A 321 -0.72 27.41 3.66
CA ARG A 321 -1.57 27.30 2.47
C ARG A 321 -2.64 26.22 2.59
N LEU A 322 -2.36 25.15 3.35
CA LEU A 322 -3.29 24.04 3.51
C LEU A 322 -4.33 24.31 4.58
N TYR A 323 -3.93 24.87 5.71
CA TYR A 323 -4.77 24.96 6.90
C TYR A 323 -4.98 26.41 7.31
N THR A 324 -6.22 26.75 7.62
CA THR A 324 -6.54 28.02 8.28
C THR A 324 -6.29 27.93 9.78
N PRO A 325 -6.15 29.05 10.50
CA PRO A 325 -5.95 29.02 11.96
C PRO A 325 -7.05 28.29 12.74
N GLU A 326 -8.27 28.23 12.20
CA GLU A 326 -9.42 27.58 12.79
C GLU A 326 -9.45 26.07 12.56
N ASP A 327 -8.69 25.57 11.59
CA ASP A 327 -8.64 24.14 11.28
C ASP A 327 -8.00 23.36 12.43
N LEU A 328 -8.78 22.51 13.09
CA LEU A 328 -8.33 21.74 14.25
C LEU A 328 -7.17 20.80 13.93
N ARG A 329 -6.98 20.44 12.65
CA ARG A 329 -5.85 19.62 12.19
C ARG A 329 -4.52 20.35 12.35
N LEU A 330 -4.52 21.69 12.27
CA LEU A 330 -3.30 22.47 12.47
C LEU A 330 -2.70 22.25 13.87
N GLN A 331 -3.56 22.21 14.89
CA GLN A 331 -3.12 21.97 16.26
C GLN A 331 -2.83 20.48 16.52
N ALA A 332 -3.62 19.59 15.91
CA ALA A 332 -3.48 18.16 16.11
C ALA A 332 -2.25 17.58 15.40
N TYR A 333 -1.99 18.03 14.17
CA TYR A 333 -0.96 17.43 13.30
C TYR A 333 0.41 18.05 13.48
N PHE A 334 0.50 19.29 14.02
CA PHE A 334 1.75 20.02 14.17
C PHE A 334 1.96 20.47 15.62
N ALA A 335 3.22 20.42 16.07
CA ALA A 335 3.59 20.85 17.40
C ALA A 335 3.65 22.39 17.44
N ASP A 336 2.73 23.01 18.19
CA ASP A 336 2.71 24.44 18.49
C ASP A 336 3.13 25.31 17.28
N PHE A 337 2.41 25.12 16.15
CA PHE A 337 2.82 25.60 14.82
C PHE A 337 3.23 27.07 14.82
N PHE A 338 2.41 27.95 15.42
CA PHE A 338 2.65 29.39 15.37
C PHE A 338 3.91 29.82 16.16
N ARG A 339 4.15 29.21 17.31
CA ARG A 339 5.36 29.46 18.10
C ARG A 339 6.60 28.88 17.42
N MET A 340 6.52 27.61 16.95
CA MET A 340 7.65 26.94 16.34
C MET A 340 8.07 27.60 15.00
N LYS A 341 7.16 28.20 14.30
CA LYS A 341 7.43 28.95 13.07
C LYS A 341 8.33 30.17 13.32
N GLU A 342 8.26 30.79 14.50
CA GLU A 342 9.08 31.95 14.91
C GLU A 342 10.51 31.54 15.33
N GLU A 343 10.78 30.28 15.54
CA GLU A 343 12.12 29.78 15.85
C GLU A 343 13.08 30.01 14.67
N PRO A 344 14.38 30.26 14.95
CA PRO A 344 15.37 30.51 13.90
C PRO A 344 15.41 29.43 12.82
N VAL A 345 15.58 29.83 11.57
CA VAL A 345 15.72 28.89 10.42
C VAL A 345 16.89 27.91 10.62
N SER A 346 17.95 28.33 11.35
CA SER A 346 19.03 27.42 11.74
C SER A 346 18.58 26.25 12.61
N VAL A 347 17.45 26.38 13.32
CA VAL A 347 16.83 25.37 14.17
C VAL A 347 15.80 24.58 13.38
N THR A 348 14.83 25.26 12.76
CA THR A 348 13.65 24.64 12.14
C THR A 348 13.87 24.27 10.67
N GLN A 349 14.85 24.89 10.02
CA GLN A 349 15.06 24.80 8.56
C GLN A 349 13.84 25.29 7.76
N GLY A 350 13.00 26.15 8.35
CA GLY A 350 11.75 26.65 7.75
C GLY A 350 10.65 25.59 7.65
N ALA A 351 10.74 24.52 8.44
CA ALA A 351 9.82 23.38 8.40
C ALA A 351 8.92 23.34 9.63
N ALA A 352 7.68 22.92 9.43
CA ALA A 352 6.76 22.63 10.49
C ALA A 352 7.14 21.32 11.23
N TYR A 353 6.82 21.26 12.48
CA TYR A 353 7.10 20.09 13.33
C TYR A 353 5.89 19.16 13.35
N VAL A 354 5.98 18.03 12.63
CA VAL A 354 4.92 17.04 12.54
C VAL A 354 4.83 16.25 13.85
N ARG A 355 3.62 16.18 14.41
CA ARG A 355 3.35 15.53 15.68
C ARG A 355 2.14 14.59 15.61
N MET A 356 1.80 14.12 14.42
CA MET A 356 0.68 13.20 14.22
C MET A 356 0.90 11.88 14.95
N TRP A 357 2.09 11.32 14.88
CA TRP A 357 2.47 10.08 15.57
C TRP A 357 3.13 10.42 16.88
N ARG A 358 2.46 10.14 17.99
CA ARG A 358 2.85 10.63 19.34
C ARG A 358 3.41 9.55 20.23
N GLU A 359 3.08 8.30 19.98
CA GLU A 359 3.51 7.20 20.80
C GLU A 359 4.89 6.71 20.38
N VAL A 360 5.88 7.05 21.20
CA VAL A 360 7.28 6.73 20.96
C VAL A 360 7.77 5.87 22.11
N GLU A 361 8.31 4.70 21.80
CA GLU A 361 9.09 3.95 22.75
C GLU A 361 10.56 4.38 22.74
N TYR A 362 11.18 4.32 23.90
CA TYR A 362 12.55 4.72 24.11
C TYR A 362 13.40 3.52 24.52
N TYR A 363 14.67 3.53 24.13
CA TYR A 363 15.62 2.56 24.64
C TYR A 363 15.75 2.69 26.15
N SER A 364 15.81 1.54 26.85
CA SER A 364 16.02 1.43 28.29
C SER A 364 17.38 0.75 28.52
N GLY A 365 18.33 1.53 29.00
CA GLY A 365 19.70 1.06 29.28
C GLY A 365 20.64 1.03 28.07
N GLY A 366 21.93 0.81 28.35
CA GLY A 366 22.99 0.79 27.34
C GLY A 366 23.35 2.18 26.79
N ILE A 367 24.07 2.19 25.67
CA ILE A 367 24.59 3.43 25.05
C ILE A 367 23.49 4.28 24.39
N TYR A 368 22.32 3.72 24.15
CA TYR A 368 21.16 4.39 23.53
C TYR A 368 20.08 4.78 24.54
N ASP A 369 20.33 4.60 25.84
CA ASP A 369 19.36 4.88 26.89
C ASP A 369 18.70 6.26 26.75
N GLY A 370 17.37 6.29 26.83
CA GLY A 370 16.57 7.52 26.69
C GLY A 370 16.49 8.08 25.27
N THR A 371 17.06 7.40 24.25
CA THR A 371 16.84 7.78 22.84
C THR A 371 15.62 7.06 22.25
N PRO A 372 14.93 7.67 21.27
CA PRO A 372 13.77 7.03 20.61
C PRO A 372 14.15 5.72 19.92
N ARG A 373 13.37 4.66 20.18
CA ARG A 373 13.54 3.32 19.62
C ARG A 373 12.59 3.07 18.46
N THR A 374 11.30 3.21 18.69
CA THR A 374 10.26 2.91 17.70
C THR A 374 9.04 3.80 17.89
N LEU A 375 8.25 3.90 16.83
CA LEU A 375 6.90 4.47 16.86
C LEU A 375 5.88 3.35 17.01
N LEU A 376 4.98 3.48 17.99
CA LEU A 376 3.84 2.59 18.16
C LEU A 376 2.71 3.06 17.26
N ALA A 377 2.77 2.69 16.00
CA ALA A 377 1.79 3.09 14.99
C ALA A 377 1.71 2.07 13.87
N ASN A 378 0.51 1.87 13.35
CA ASN A 378 0.29 1.12 12.13
C ASN A 378 0.49 2.01 10.87
N ASP A 379 0.68 1.39 9.71
CA ASP A 379 0.53 2.10 8.43
C ASP A 379 -0.93 2.04 8.01
N ILE A 380 -1.63 3.14 8.14
CA ILE A 380 -3.03 3.23 7.73
C ILE A 380 -3.09 3.29 6.20
N LEU A 381 -3.53 2.22 5.57
CA LEU A 381 -3.66 2.14 4.11
C LEU A 381 -4.95 2.78 3.63
N ILE A 382 -6.06 2.47 4.31
CA ILE A 382 -7.40 3.00 4.01
C ILE A 382 -8.12 3.29 5.31
N ARG A 383 -8.73 4.46 5.42
CA ARG A 383 -9.63 4.83 6.52
C ARG A 383 -10.89 5.52 6.00
N LEU A 384 -11.91 5.61 6.81
CA LEU A 384 -13.25 6.04 6.40
C LEU A 384 -13.30 7.40 5.68
N PRO A 385 -12.59 8.47 6.10
CA PRO A 385 -12.62 9.74 5.37
C PRO A 385 -12.00 9.65 3.97
N ASP A 386 -11.06 8.72 3.72
CA ASP A 386 -10.59 8.46 2.35
C ASP A 386 -11.74 8.01 1.45
N ILE A 387 -12.57 7.08 1.93
CA ILE A 387 -13.71 6.56 1.17
C ILE A 387 -14.82 7.59 1.03
N LEU A 388 -15.09 8.42 2.06
CA LEU A 388 -16.04 9.53 1.98
C LEU A 388 -15.62 10.54 0.90
N LEU A 389 -14.38 11.00 0.93
CA LEU A 389 -13.87 11.98 -0.03
C LEU A 389 -13.70 11.39 -1.43
N LEU A 390 -13.39 10.10 -1.56
CA LEU A 390 -13.36 9.40 -2.85
C LEU A 390 -14.76 9.30 -3.45
N ARG A 391 -15.79 9.02 -2.63
CA ARG A 391 -17.19 9.03 -3.09
C ARG A 391 -17.64 10.43 -3.47
N ALA A 392 -17.26 11.45 -2.70
CA ALA A 392 -17.53 12.85 -3.04
C ALA A 392 -16.94 13.22 -4.42
N GLU A 393 -15.70 12.80 -4.69
CA GLU A 393 -15.03 13.02 -5.99
C GLU A 393 -15.80 12.37 -7.14
N MET A 394 -16.21 11.10 -6.99
CA MET A 394 -16.96 10.36 -8.01
C MET A 394 -18.36 10.95 -8.23
N LYS A 395 -19.07 11.37 -7.16
CA LYS A 395 -20.35 12.07 -7.25
C LYS A 395 -20.23 13.41 -7.97
N ALA A 396 -19.20 14.20 -7.64
CA ALA A 396 -18.91 15.46 -8.34
C ALA A 396 -18.63 15.23 -9.84
N ALA A 397 -17.95 14.13 -10.18
CA ALA A 397 -17.67 13.77 -11.57
C ALA A 397 -18.91 13.34 -12.36
N THR A 398 -19.91 12.77 -11.69
CA THR A 398 -21.19 12.34 -12.30
C THR A 398 -22.30 13.40 -12.22
N GLY A 399 -22.02 14.59 -11.66
CA GLY A 399 -22.97 15.69 -11.55
C GLY A 399 -23.87 15.64 -10.30
N ASP A 400 -23.72 14.65 -9.42
CA ASP A 400 -24.38 14.65 -8.10
C ASP A 400 -23.64 15.59 -7.14
N ARG A 401 -23.85 16.90 -7.38
CA ARG A 401 -23.20 17.96 -6.63
C ARG A 401 -23.61 17.98 -5.16
N GLU A 402 -24.92 17.82 -4.89
CA GLU A 402 -25.45 17.83 -3.53
C GLU A 402 -24.89 16.67 -2.70
N GLY A 403 -24.88 15.46 -3.25
CA GLY A 403 -24.30 14.31 -2.61
C GLY A 403 -22.78 14.42 -2.42
N ALA A 404 -22.07 15.08 -3.35
CA ALA A 404 -20.63 15.30 -3.21
C ALA A 404 -20.32 16.29 -2.07
N VAL A 405 -21.07 17.39 -1.97
CA VAL A 405 -20.93 18.37 -0.87
C VAL A 405 -21.27 17.73 0.47
N ALA A 406 -22.33 16.91 0.52
CA ALA A 406 -22.71 16.22 1.75
C ALA A 406 -21.56 15.34 2.30
N ASP A 407 -20.90 14.55 1.44
CA ASP A 407 -19.78 13.70 1.84
C ASP A 407 -18.54 14.53 2.25
N LEU A 408 -18.22 15.60 1.51
CA LEU A 408 -17.14 16.53 1.83
C LEU A 408 -17.33 17.19 3.20
N ASP A 409 -18.53 17.67 3.47
CA ASP A 409 -18.85 18.42 4.68
C ASP A 409 -18.88 17.55 5.94
N VAL A 410 -19.03 16.25 5.82
CA VAL A 410 -18.83 15.32 6.96
C VAL A 410 -17.40 15.42 7.48
N VAL A 411 -16.41 15.37 6.58
CA VAL A 411 -14.99 15.44 6.93
C VAL A 411 -14.63 16.84 7.45
N ARG A 412 -15.09 17.90 6.79
CA ARG A 412 -14.86 19.28 7.18
C ARG A 412 -15.41 19.60 8.56
N ARG A 413 -16.61 19.15 8.86
CA ARG A 413 -17.23 19.33 10.18
C ARG A 413 -16.39 18.72 11.29
N ARG A 414 -15.85 17.52 11.07
CA ARG A 414 -14.93 16.88 12.03
C ARG A 414 -13.65 17.72 12.22
N ALA A 415 -13.15 18.33 11.16
CA ALA A 415 -11.98 19.20 11.20
C ALA A 415 -12.27 20.61 11.78
N GLY A 416 -13.53 20.91 12.14
CA GLY A 416 -13.91 22.20 12.71
C GLY A 416 -13.92 23.35 11.69
N VAL A 417 -13.93 23.05 10.38
CA VAL A 417 -13.97 24.06 9.32
C VAL A 417 -15.36 24.15 8.69
N ALA A 418 -15.64 25.29 8.04
CA ALA A 418 -16.90 25.53 7.37
C ALA A 418 -17.15 24.52 6.23
N GLY A 419 -18.40 24.21 5.98
CA GLY A 419 -18.84 23.45 4.81
C GLY A 419 -18.46 24.17 3.51
N TYR A 420 -18.51 23.41 2.39
CA TYR A 420 -18.20 23.96 1.08
C TYR A 420 -19.17 25.08 0.67
N SER A 421 -18.63 26.13 0.09
CA SER A 421 -19.40 27.21 -0.52
C SER A 421 -18.93 27.49 -1.96
N GLU A 422 -19.83 28.02 -2.80
CA GLU A 422 -19.53 28.39 -4.20
C GLU A 422 -18.40 29.43 -4.30
N ALA A 423 -18.15 30.20 -3.25
CA ALA A 423 -17.05 31.18 -3.20
C ALA A 423 -15.67 30.52 -3.24
N GLU A 424 -15.56 29.23 -2.89
CA GLU A 424 -14.30 28.46 -2.98
C GLU A 424 -13.95 28.05 -4.42
N GLY A 425 -14.87 28.20 -5.38
CA GLY A 425 -14.66 27.84 -6.77
C GLY A 425 -15.04 26.39 -7.10
N ASP A 426 -14.19 25.69 -7.85
CA ASP A 426 -14.50 24.34 -8.34
C ASP A 426 -14.59 23.30 -7.23
N LEU A 427 -15.73 22.60 -7.15
CA LEU A 427 -15.98 21.59 -6.13
C LEU A 427 -14.99 20.39 -6.19
N ARG A 428 -14.62 19.95 -7.38
CA ARG A 428 -13.66 18.83 -7.53
C ARG A 428 -12.29 19.23 -6.96
N ARG A 429 -11.90 20.50 -7.20
CA ARG A 429 -10.68 21.05 -6.62
C ARG A 429 -10.76 21.18 -5.10
N ALA A 430 -11.92 21.59 -4.56
CA ALA A 430 -12.15 21.68 -3.13
C ALA A 430 -12.05 20.28 -2.46
N ILE A 431 -12.64 19.25 -3.07
CA ILE A 431 -12.53 17.85 -2.61
C ILE A 431 -11.07 17.38 -2.65
N GLN A 432 -10.34 17.63 -3.73
CA GLN A 432 -8.93 17.26 -3.86
C GLN A 432 -8.06 17.92 -2.78
N LEU A 433 -8.29 19.21 -2.50
CA LEU A 433 -7.59 19.92 -1.42
C LEU A 433 -7.95 19.37 -0.04
N GLU A 434 -9.20 18.93 0.16
CA GLU A 434 -9.60 18.32 1.40
C GLU A 434 -8.91 16.95 1.60
N ARG A 435 -8.73 16.17 0.54
CA ARG A 435 -7.92 14.95 0.59
C ARG A 435 -6.46 15.25 0.95
N ASP A 436 -5.87 16.32 0.38
CA ASP A 436 -4.52 16.76 0.73
C ASP A 436 -4.38 17.10 2.23
N ARG A 437 -5.41 17.71 2.82
CA ARG A 437 -5.44 18.09 4.25
C ARG A 437 -5.67 16.90 5.16
N GLU A 438 -6.69 16.13 4.82
CA GLU A 438 -7.18 15.04 5.67
C GLU A 438 -6.23 13.84 5.69
N LEU A 439 -5.66 13.50 4.52
CA LEU A 439 -4.82 12.32 4.33
C LEU A 439 -3.32 12.69 4.30
N LEU A 440 -2.95 13.82 4.90
CA LEU A 440 -1.57 14.28 4.96
C LEU A 440 -0.66 13.21 5.57
N PHE A 441 0.46 12.90 4.92
CA PHE A 441 1.43 11.86 5.31
C PHE A 441 0.90 10.44 5.40
N GLN A 442 -0.38 10.20 5.06
CA GLN A 442 -0.97 8.88 5.13
C GLN A 442 -1.04 8.28 3.71
N THR A 443 -0.75 7.00 3.62
CA THR A 443 -1.01 6.12 2.48
C THR A 443 -0.47 6.54 1.10
N GLY A 444 0.11 7.72 0.92
CA GLY A 444 0.62 8.21 -0.36
C GLY A 444 -0.42 8.36 -1.47
N VAL A 445 -1.71 8.42 -1.10
CA VAL A 445 -2.83 8.53 -2.07
C VAL A 445 -2.76 9.80 -2.92
N ARG A 446 -2.16 10.87 -2.39
CA ARG A 446 -2.12 12.18 -3.04
C ARG A 446 -1.59 12.10 -4.48
N TYR A 447 -0.49 11.41 -4.72
CA TYR A 447 0.05 11.26 -6.07
C TYR A 447 -0.95 10.60 -7.02
N PHE A 448 -1.57 9.52 -6.58
CA PHE A 448 -2.55 8.80 -7.38
C PHE A 448 -3.85 9.57 -7.57
N ASP A 449 -4.25 10.41 -6.61
CA ASP A 449 -5.38 11.33 -6.77
C ASP A 449 -5.13 12.34 -7.90
N TYR A 450 -3.91 12.90 -7.95
CA TYR A 450 -3.52 13.85 -9.00
C TYR A 450 -3.38 13.17 -10.38
N MET A 451 -2.91 11.93 -10.44
CA MET A 451 -2.94 11.14 -11.68
C MET A 451 -4.37 10.86 -12.13
N ARG A 452 -5.22 10.35 -11.21
CA ARG A 452 -6.61 9.97 -11.49
C ARG A 452 -7.43 11.14 -11.99
N ASN A 453 -7.22 12.33 -11.44
CA ASN A 453 -7.94 13.55 -11.79
C ASN A 453 -7.29 14.35 -12.94
N HIS A 454 -6.21 13.84 -13.54
CA HIS A 454 -5.45 14.55 -14.58
C HIS A 454 -4.97 15.95 -14.15
N THR A 455 -4.68 16.13 -12.85
CA THR A 455 -4.17 17.38 -12.26
C THR A 455 -2.71 17.29 -11.85
N TYR A 456 -1.96 16.35 -12.43
CA TYR A 456 -0.55 16.09 -12.15
C TYR A 456 0.35 17.33 -12.37
N ASN A 457 -0.03 18.26 -13.25
CA ASN A 457 0.67 19.52 -13.46
C ASN A 457 0.65 20.45 -12.24
N LEU A 458 -0.17 20.18 -11.23
CA LEU A 458 -0.16 20.88 -9.95
C LEU A 458 0.85 20.30 -8.95
N LEU A 459 1.48 19.18 -9.28
CA LEU A 459 2.53 18.56 -8.47
C LEU A 459 3.86 19.34 -8.60
N LYS A 460 4.76 19.15 -7.64
CA LYS A 460 6.12 19.73 -7.68
C LYS A 460 7.02 18.94 -8.64
N GLY A 461 8.12 19.57 -9.06
CA GLY A 461 9.12 18.95 -9.92
C GLY A 461 8.75 18.97 -11.41
N GLY A 462 9.27 18.02 -12.17
CA GLY A 462 9.14 17.94 -13.63
C GLY A 462 7.74 17.64 -14.16
N PHE A 463 6.76 17.36 -13.26
CA PHE A 463 5.37 17.10 -13.67
C PHE A 463 4.70 18.27 -14.39
N ARG A 464 5.14 19.51 -14.11
CA ARG A 464 4.57 20.73 -14.71
C ARG A 464 4.88 20.87 -16.19
N ASP A 465 5.99 20.26 -16.61
CA ASP A 465 6.53 20.40 -17.96
C ASP A 465 6.15 19.22 -18.86
N LEU A 466 5.39 18.25 -18.34
CA LEU A 466 4.94 17.08 -19.10
C LEU A 466 3.90 17.50 -20.14
N THR A 467 4.13 17.08 -21.36
CA THR A 467 3.15 17.18 -22.45
C THR A 467 2.16 16.02 -22.41
N GLU A 468 1.04 16.15 -23.11
CA GLU A 468 0.09 15.04 -23.28
C GLU A 468 0.75 13.81 -23.92
N ALA A 469 1.69 14.02 -24.84
CA ALA A 469 2.46 12.94 -25.46
C ALA A 469 3.37 12.22 -24.44
N ASP A 470 4.00 12.95 -23.53
CA ASP A 470 4.79 12.35 -22.45
C ASP A 470 3.93 11.49 -21.53
N VAL A 471 2.76 12.00 -21.17
CA VAL A 471 1.81 11.26 -20.33
C VAL A 471 1.30 10.01 -21.03
N ALA A 472 0.94 10.12 -22.31
CA ALA A 472 0.53 8.99 -23.14
C ALA A 472 1.66 7.94 -23.28
N ALA A 473 2.93 8.39 -23.31
CA ALA A 473 4.10 7.51 -23.31
C ALA A 473 4.40 6.89 -21.93
N GLY A 474 3.68 7.27 -20.87
CA GLY A 474 3.79 6.71 -19.54
C GLY A 474 4.70 7.48 -18.58
N ALA A 475 4.88 8.80 -18.77
CA ALA A 475 5.70 9.64 -17.90
C ALA A 475 5.27 9.66 -16.43
N LEU A 476 3.99 9.44 -16.15
CA LEU A 476 3.46 9.36 -14.79
C LEU A 476 3.80 8.05 -14.09
N PHE A 477 4.18 7.01 -14.82
CA PHE A 477 4.61 5.74 -14.24
C PHE A 477 6.11 5.74 -13.92
N LEU A 478 6.50 4.82 -13.06
CA LEU A 478 7.90 4.57 -12.76
C LEU A 478 8.61 3.87 -13.94
N PRO A 479 9.91 4.06 -14.08
CA PRO A 479 10.70 3.22 -14.97
C PRO A 479 10.68 1.77 -14.46
N VAL A 480 10.74 0.83 -15.39
CA VAL A 480 11.00 -0.57 -15.04
C VAL A 480 12.48 -0.72 -14.73
N SER A 481 12.82 -1.37 -13.62
CA SER A 481 14.22 -1.57 -13.23
C SER A 481 14.98 -2.42 -14.24
N LEU A 482 16.29 -2.15 -14.38
CA LEU A 482 17.15 -2.94 -15.24
C LEU A 482 17.18 -4.42 -14.84
N ASP A 483 17.13 -4.72 -13.54
CA ASP A 483 17.10 -6.09 -13.05
C ASP A 483 15.86 -6.84 -13.51
N ALA A 484 14.69 -6.19 -13.52
CA ALA A 484 13.47 -6.81 -14.01
C ALA A 484 13.56 -7.17 -15.50
N MET A 485 14.18 -6.29 -16.31
CA MET A 485 14.36 -6.52 -17.73
C MET A 485 15.46 -7.57 -18.03
N ASN A 486 16.51 -7.58 -17.24
CA ASN A 486 17.61 -8.57 -17.38
C ASN A 486 17.15 -9.97 -17.00
N ASN A 487 16.33 -10.09 -15.97
CA ASN A 487 15.80 -11.37 -15.48
C ASN A 487 14.62 -11.88 -16.34
N ASN A 488 13.96 -11.00 -17.09
CA ASN A 488 12.86 -11.36 -17.99
C ASN A 488 12.91 -10.54 -19.29
N PRO A 489 13.48 -11.09 -20.36
CA PRO A 489 13.69 -10.37 -21.64
C PRO A 489 12.38 -9.99 -22.37
N LYS A 490 11.23 -10.55 -21.96
CA LYS A 490 9.91 -10.16 -22.49
C LYS A 490 9.40 -8.86 -21.88
N VAL A 491 9.94 -8.45 -20.72
CA VAL A 491 9.64 -7.15 -20.10
C VAL A 491 10.37 -6.05 -20.84
N LYS A 492 9.64 -5.04 -21.27
CA LYS A 492 10.19 -3.85 -21.94
C LYS A 492 9.99 -2.61 -21.09
N GLN A 493 10.88 -1.64 -21.25
CA GLN A 493 10.78 -0.34 -20.59
C GLN A 493 9.50 0.39 -21.04
N THR A 494 8.94 1.20 -20.16
CA THR A 494 7.90 2.16 -20.47
C THR A 494 8.41 3.15 -21.52
N ALA A 495 7.63 3.44 -22.55
CA ALA A 495 8.06 4.21 -23.73
C ALA A 495 8.70 5.55 -23.35
N TYR A 496 8.14 6.27 -22.38
CA TYR A 496 8.69 7.53 -21.87
C TYR A 496 10.12 7.43 -21.36
N TRP A 497 10.47 6.31 -20.73
CA TRP A 497 11.76 6.11 -20.07
C TRP A 497 12.83 5.52 -20.98
N VAL A 498 12.49 5.12 -22.22
CA VAL A 498 13.47 4.59 -23.18
C VAL A 498 14.51 5.67 -23.51
N GLY A 499 15.77 5.36 -23.24
CA GLY A 499 16.91 6.27 -23.53
C GLY A 499 17.02 7.48 -22.61
N LYS A 500 16.31 7.50 -21.47
CA LYS A 500 16.40 8.59 -20.48
C LYS A 500 17.31 8.26 -19.29
N PHE A 501 18.09 7.18 -19.36
CA PHE A 501 19.12 6.78 -18.39
C PHE A 501 20.12 5.81 -18.99
#